data_74c76798c02ab7742223ec6447d3ad7c
#
_entry.id   74c76798c02ab7742223ec6447d3ad7c
#
_cell.length_a   1.000
_cell.length_b   1.000
_cell.length_c   1.000
_cell.angle_alpha   90.00
_cell.angle_beta   90.00
_cell.angle_gamma   90.00
#
_symmetry.space_group_name_H-M   'P 1'
#
loop_
_entity.id
_entity.type
_entity.pdbx_description
1 polymer ?
#
loop_
_entity_poly.entity_id
_entity_poly.type
_entity_poly.pdbx_seq_one_letter_code
_entity_poly.pdbx_strand_id
1 'polypeptide(L)'
;HHPDVDFIFGEILRGDEAAEIAIVEGAVGEWTVQVRDRWRDTIPDVEARIKVVPRQSPEDFIALQNAADVILDTPHFSGGNTSFEAFALGKPVVTHDAEFMRGRVTAGMYRMMGGEEMIAGSLEDYVRIALKLGQNEAHRGQMSERIREANSVLFSDTKVVLEFEEYFKLSVPKG
;
A
#
# COMPACT_ATOMS: atom_id res chain seq x y z
N HIS A 1 1.24 5.44 -12.11
CA HIS A 1 0.01 5.44 -11.30
C HIS A 1 -1.23 5.54 -12.20
N HIS A 2 -2.29 4.79 -11.87
CA HIS A 2 -3.59 4.88 -12.54
C HIS A 2 -4.25 6.24 -12.22
N PRO A 3 -5.07 6.82 -13.12
CA PRO A 3 -5.77 8.10 -12.85
C PRO A 3 -6.65 8.12 -11.59
N ASP A 4 -7.22 7.00 -11.16
CA ASP A 4 -7.99 6.90 -9.93
C ASP A 4 -7.19 7.32 -8.68
N VAL A 5 -5.86 7.21 -8.74
CA VAL A 5 -4.96 7.65 -7.67
C VAL A 5 -4.99 9.17 -7.50
N ASP A 6 -5.26 9.91 -8.57
CA ASP A 6 -5.34 11.38 -8.52
C ASP A 6 -6.52 11.82 -7.64
N PHE A 7 -7.67 11.14 -7.76
CA PHE A 7 -8.81 11.36 -6.88
C PHE A 7 -8.44 11.09 -5.41
N ILE A 8 -7.82 9.94 -5.13
CA ILE A 8 -7.40 9.58 -3.76
C ILE A 8 -6.46 10.63 -3.18
N PHE A 9 -5.41 11.00 -3.91
CA PHE A 9 -4.42 11.97 -3.46
C PHE A 9 -5.04 13.35 -3.26
N GLY A 10 -5.88 13.78 -4.21
CA GLY A 10 -6.59 15.05 -4.13
C GLY A 10 -7.47 15.15 -2.89
N GLU A 11 -8.31 14.13 -2.65
CA GLU A 11 -9.24 14.15 -1.51
C GLU A 11 -8.52 13.99 -0.16
N ILE A 12 -7.46 13.18 -0.07
CA ILE A 12 -6.64 13.11 1.15
C ILE A 12 -6.02 14.48 1.46
N LEU A 13 -5.40 15.10 0.47
CA LEU A 13 -4.72 16.38 0.65
C LEU A 13 -5.69 17.55 0.93
N ARG A 14 -6.93 17.52 0.41
CA ARG A 14 -7.99 18.47 0.75
C ARG A 14 -8.55 18.25 2.13
N GLY A 15 -8.68 16.97 2.52
CA GLY A 15 -9.22 16.58 3.83
C GLY A 15 -8.25 16.79 5.00
N ASP A 16 -6.95 16.96 4.71
CA ASP A 16 -5.92 17.24 5.73
C ASP A 16 -4.91 18.27 5.18
N GLU A 17 -4.99 19.51 5.67
CA GLU A 17 -4.12 20.60 5.23
C GLU A 17 -2.64 20.39 5.62
N ALA A 18 -2.37 19.59 6.64
CA ALA A 18 -1.01 19.28 7.09
C ALA A 18 -0.40 18.07 6.36
N ALA A 19 -1.20 17.29 5.63
CA ALA A 19 -0.72 16.09 4.96
C ALA A 19 0.21 16.42 3.78
N GLU A 20 1.24 15.62 3.63
CA GLU A 20 2.08 15.52 2.43
C GLU A 20 2.06 14.07 1.93
N ILE A 21 2.11 13.87 0.63
CA ILE A 21 2.22 12.53 0.03
C ILE A 21 3.62 12.40 -0.58
N ALA A 22 4.36 11.39 -0.16
CA ALA A 22 5.65 11.06 -0.75
C ALA A 22 5.50 9.89 -1.75
N ILE A 23 6.05 10.02 -2.93
CA ILE A 23 6.18 8.95 -3.91
C ILE A 23 7.63 8.82 -4.34
N VAL A 24 8.07 7.58 -4.53
CA VAL A 24 9.42 7.31 -5.02
C VAL A 24 9.44 7.36 -6.55
N GLU A 25 10.43 8.04 -7.09
CA GLU A 25 10.63 8.17 -8.54
C GLU A 25 10.78 6.81 -9.21
N GLY A 26 10.11 6.65 -10.36
CA GLY A 26 10.22 5.45 -11.18
C GLY A 26 11.60 5.29 -11.83
N ALA A 27 11.87 4.11 -12.40
CA ALA A 27 13.11 3.83 -13.12
C ALA A 27 13.28 4.68 -14.40
N VAL A 28 12.18 5.20 -14.93
CA VAL A 28 12.13 6.01 -16.16
C VAL A 28 11.63 7.40 -15.78
N GLY A 29 12.49 8.41 -15.86
CA GLY A 29 12.20 9.78 -15.43
C GLY A 29 10.99 10.40 -16.14
N GLU A 30 10.80 10.09 -17.41
CA GLU A 30 9.68 10.57 -18.22
C GLU A 30 8.32 10.18 -17.63
N TRP A 31 8.21 9.03 -16.98
CA TRP A 31 6.96 8.62 -16.30
C TRP A 31 6.60 9.54 -15.14
N THR A 32 7.60 9.99 -14.40
CA THR A 32 7.41 10.95 -13.31
C THR A 32 6.95 12.30 -13.85
N VAL A 33 7.52 12.76 -14.96
CA VAL A 33 7.11 14.00 -15.62
C VAL A 33 5.63 13.93 -16.05
N GLN A 34 5.25 12.85 -16.77
CA GLN A 34 3.87 12.64 -17.24
C GLN A 34 2.86 12.60 -16.08
N VAL A 35 3.20 11.95 -14.97
CA VAL A 35 2.33 11.88 -13.80
C VAL A 35 2.18 13.25 -13.14
N ARG A 36 3.27 14.03 -13.01
CA ARG A 36 3.22 15.40 -12.48
C ARG A 36 2.41 16.34 -13.35
N ASP A 37 2.56 16.26 -14.68
CA ASP A 37 1.77 17.08 -15.60
C ASP A 37 0.28 16.76 -15.46
N ARG A 38 -0.08 15.48 -15.35
CA ARG A 38 -1.47 15.07 -15.09
C ARG A 38 -2.00 15.62 -13.77
N TRP A 39 -1.22 15.60 -12.67
CA TRP A 39 -1.67 16.18 -11.39
C TRP A 39 -1.88 17.68 -11.44
N ARG A 40 -1.07 18.42 -12.22
CA ARG A 40 -1.31 19.85 -12.46
C ARG A 40 -2.64 20.13 -13.15
N ASP A 41 -3.11 19.18 -13.97
CA ASP A 41 -4.41 19.29 -14.64
C ASP A 41 -5.57 18.78 -13.77
N THR A 42 -5.38 17.69 -13.01
CA THR A 42 -6.47 17.00 -12.28
C THR A 42 -6.65 17.48 -10.84
N ILE A 43 -5.57 17.88 -10.17
CA ILE A 43 -5.56 18.30 -8.74
C ILE A 43 -4.64 19.52 -8.51
N PRO A 44 -4.74 20.61 -9.32
CA PRO A 44 -3.82 21.75 -9.30
C PRO A 44 -3.75 22.47 -7.95
N ASP A 45 -4.81 22.40 -7.16
CA ASP A 45 -4.95 23.04 -5.86
C ASP A 45 -4.08 22.40 -4.75
N VAL A 46 -3.72 21.12 -4.91
CA VAL A 46 -3.00 20.36 -3.87
C VAL A 46 -1.73 19.67 -4.37
N GLU A 47 -1.48 19.64 -5.67
CA GLU A 47 -0.36 18.96 -6.32
C GLU A 47 1.01 19.31 -5.69
N ALA A 48 1.21 20.54 -5.27
CA ALA A 48 2.45 21.02 -4.66
C ALA A 48 2.84 20.27 -3.36
N ARG A 49 1.88 19.59 -2.73
CA ARG A 49 2.07 18.77 -1.53
C ARG A 49 2.38 17.29 -1.84
N ILE A 50 2.47 16.93 -3.12
CA ILE A 50 2.97 15.61 -3.54
C ILE A 50 4.47 15.73 -3.76
N LYS A 51 5.26 15.10 -2.90
CA LYS A 51 6.73 15.11 -2.94
C LYS A 51 7.23 13.89 -3.73
N VAL A 52 7.92 14.15 -4.82
CA VAL A 52 8.63 13.07 -5.53
C VAL A 52 10.01 12.94 -4.92
N VAL A 53 10.26 11.80 -4.30
CA VAL A 53 11.53 11.45 -3.68
C VAL A 53 12.37 10.69 -4.72
N PRO A 54 13.65 11.00 -4.90
CA PRO A 54 14.53 10.25 -5.78
C PRO A 54 14.51 8.75 -5.49
N ARG A 55 14.89 7.94 -6.48
CA ARG A 55 14.97 6.49 -6.28
C ARG A 55 15.87 6.14 -5.10
N GLN A 56 15.37 5.31 -4.20
CA GLN A 56 16.01 4.96 -2.94
C GLN A 56 16.82 3.65 -3.06
N SER A 57 17.84 3.49 -2.21
CA SER A 57 18.38 2.17 -1.88
C SER A 57 17.30 1.33 -1.14
N PRO A 58 17.45 -0.01 -1.05
CA PRO A 58 16.52 -0.81 -0.25
C PRO A 58 16.44 -0.34 1.22
N GLU A 59 17.58 0.00 1.81
CA GLU A 59 17.69 0.47 3.20
C GLU A 59 16.98 1.81 3.39
N ASP A 60 17.20 2.77 2.48
CA ASP A 60 16.58 4.09 2.52
C ASP A 60 15.08 4.00 2.24
N PHE A 61 14.65 3.05 1.40
CA PHE A 61 13.22 2.83 1.15
C PHE A 61 12.50 2.29 2.40
N ILE A 62 13.11 1.36 3.13
CA ILE A 62 12.61 0.88 4.42
C ILE A 62 12.56 2.03 5.44
N ALA A 63 13.58 2.88 5.49
CA ALA A 63 13.59 4.07 6.36
C ALA A 63 12.48 5.06 5.98
N LEU A 64 12.24 5.28 4.69
CA LEU A 64 11.14 6.12 4.21
C LEU A 64 9.76 5.54 4.61
N GLN A 65 9.54 4.24 4.42
CA GLN A 65 8.31 3.58 4.88
C GLN A 65 8.15 3.72 6.41
N ASN A 66 9.24 3.57 7.16
CA ASN A 66 9.18 3.73 8.61
C ASN A 66 8.88 5.16 9.06
N ALA A 67 9.29 6.17 8.31
CA ALA A 67 9.01 7.58 8.59
C ALA A 67 7.55 7.97 8.26
N ALA A 68 6.90 7.26 7.34
CA ALA A 68 5.52 7.55 6.96
C ALA A 68 4.54 7.22 8.09
N ASP A 69 3.49 8.02 8.24
CA ASP A 69 2.37 7.74 9.14
C ASP A 69 1.49 6.61 8.60
N VAL A 70 1.21 6.64 7.30
CA VAL A 70 0.31 5.72 6.59
C VAL A 70 0.92 5.38 5.24
N ILE A 71 0.86 4.12 4.86
CA ILE A 71 1.23 3.67 3.52
C ILE A 71 -0.04 3.60 2.65
N LEU A 72 0.03 4.17 1.46
CA LEU A 72 -1.06 4.16 0.49
C LEU A 72 -0.77 3.11 -0.59
N ASP A 73 -1.47 1.99 -0.55
CA ASP A 73 -1.39 0.94 -1.56
C ASP A 73 -2.19 1.33 -2.80
N THR A 74 -1.57 1.28 -3.98
CA THR A 74 -2.23 1.79 -5.20
C THR A 74 -3.33 0.84 -5.69
N PRO A 75 -4.55 1.35 -5.95
CA PRO A 75 -5.60 0.59 -6.63
C PRO A 75 -5.09 0.00 -7.95
N HIS A 76 -5.65 -1.13 -8.38
CA HIS A 76 -5.36 -1.84 -9.63
C HIS A 76 -4.00 -2.56 -9.69
N PHE A 77 -3.01 -2.13 -8.92
CA PHE A 77 -1.72 -2.81 -8.80
C PHE A 77 -1.18 -2.64 -7.38
N SER A 78 -1.53 -3.59 -6.54
CA SER A 78 -1.20 -3.62 -5.13
C SER A 78 0.30 -3.89 -4.89
N GLY A 79 0.79 -3.44 -3.76
CA GLY A 79 2.12 -3.78 -3.29
C GLY A 79 2.27 -5.29 -3.06
N GLY A 80 3.43 -5.82 -3.40
CA GLY A 80 3.85 -7.18 -3.03
C GLY A 80 4.87 -7.09 -1.89
N ASN A 81 6.16 -7.14 -2.23
CA ASN A 81 7.26 -7.02 -1.24
C ASN A 81 7.14 -5.74 -0.40
N THR A 82 6.77 -4.63 -1.00
CA THR A 82 6.60 -3.35 -0.29
C THR A 82 5.54 -3.41 0.81
N SER A 83 4.47 -4.18 0.62
CA SER A 83 3.46 -4.40 1.67
C SER A 83 3.96 -5.36 2.76
N PHE A 84 4.72 -6.39 2.41
CA PHE A 84 5.41 -7.24 3.40
C PHE A 84 6.38 -6.42 4.25
N GLU A 85 7.18 -5.55 3.64
CA GLU A 85 8.11 -4.65 4.33
C GLU A 85 7.37 -3.70 5.28
N ALA A 86 6.29 -3.07 4.82
CA ALA A 86 5.45 -2.20 5.63
C ALA A 86 4.86 -2.94 6.85
N PHE A 87 4.35 -4.15 6.65
CA PHE A 87 3.81 -4.97 7.74
C PHE A 87 4.87 -5.47 8.70
N ALA A 88 6.10 -5.77 8.23
CA ALA A 88 7.23 -6.08 9.10
C ALA A 88 7.59 -4.91 10.02
N LEU A 89 7.41 -3.67 9.56
CA LEU A 89 7.57 -2.46 10.35
C LEU A 89 6.36 -2.14 11.25
N GLY A 90 5.25 -2.87 11.11
CA GLY A 90 4.00 -2.58 11.79
C GLY A 90 3.29 -1.34 11.24
N LYS A 91 3.54 -0.96 9.99
CA LYS A 91 2.91 0.22 9.36
C LYS A 91 1.52 -0.10 8.82
N PRO A 92 0.51 0.74 9.10
CA PRO A 92 -0.80 0.58 8.50
C PRO A 92 -0.72 0.92 7.00
N VAL A 93 -1.29 0.04 6.20
CA VAL A 93 -1.38 0.17 4.74
C VAL A 93 -2.85 0.28 4.37
N VAL A 94 -3.28 1.39 3.79
CA VAL A 94 -4.64 1.47 3.22
C VAL A 94 -4.62 0.83 1.85
N THR A 95 -5.55 -0.10 1.61
CA THR A 95 -5.64 -0.83 0.35
C THR A 95 -7.07 -0.91 -0.15
N HIS A 96 -7.26 -1.16 -1.43
CA HIS A 96 -8.56 -1.36 -2.06
C HIS A 96 -8.73 -2.83 -2.47
N ASP A 97 -9.93 -3.38 -2.27
CA ASP A 97 -10.26 -4.75 -2.68
C ASP A 97 -10.59 -4.81 -4.18
N ALA A 98 -9.56 -4.85 -5.01
CA ALA A 98 -9.71 -4.89 -6.45
C ALA A 98 -10.17 -6.27 -6.97
N GLU A 99 -10.78 -6.29 -8.16
CA GLU A 99 -11.27 -7.51 -8.80
C GLU A 99 -10.14 -8.50 -9.13
N PHE A 100 -9.00 -7.98 -9.66
CA PHE A 100 -7.89 -8.81 -10.10
C PHE A 100 -6.87 -9.05 -8.99
N MET A 101 -6.26 -10.24 -8.98
CA MET A 101 -5.24 -10.63 -8.00
C MET A 101 -4.14 -9.57 -7.83
N ARG A 102 -3.64 -8.99 -8.92
CA ARG A 102 -2.58 -7.97 -8.89
C ARG A 102 -2.96 -6.70 -8.11
N GLY A 103 -4.25 -6.44 -7.93
CA GLY A 103 -4.74 -5.25 -7.22
C GLY A 103 -5.25 -5.54 -5.80
N ARG A 104 -5.16 -6.80 -5.31
CA ARG A 104 -5.68 -7.19 -3.99
C ARG A 104 -4.71 -8.03 -3.15
N VAL A 105 -3.43 -7.95 -3.45
CA VAL A 105 -2.40 -8.72 -2.71
C VAL A 105 -2.35 -8.26 -1.26
N THR A 106 -2.29 -6.95 -1.02
CA THR A 106 -2.31 -6.37 0.34
C THR A 106 -3.62 -6.68 1.09
N ALA A 107 -4.77 -6.65 0.39
CA ALA A 107 -6.05 -7.06 0.98
C ALA A 107 -6.04 -8.54 1.41
N GLY A 108 -5.41 -9.41 0.62
CA GLY A 108 -5.20 -10.81 0.99
C GLY A 108 -4.36 -10.97 2.27
N MET A 109 -3.26 -10.20 2.38
CA MET A 109 -2.42 -10.18 3.59
C MET A 109 -3.20 -9.74 4.83
N TYR A 110 -4.03 -8.70 4.72
CA TYR A 110 -4.89 -8.26 5.83
C TYR A 110 -5.89 -9.32 6.25
N ARG A 111 -6.52 -10.04 5.31
CA ARG A 111 -7.43 -11.15 5.64
C ARG A 111 -6.71 -12.27 6.40
N MET A 112 -5.47 -12.57 6.05
CA MET A 112 -4.65 -13.52 6.81
C MET A 112 -4.36 -13.03 8.24
N MET A 113 -4.18 -11.72 8.42
CA MET A 113 -3.93 -11.08 9.73
C MET A 113 -5.21 -10.77 10.52
N GLY A 114 -6.41 -10.87 9.92
CA GLY A 114 -7.67 -10.44 10.55
C GLY A 114 -7.83 -8.93 10.67
N GLY A 115 -7.25 -8.14 9.75
CA GLY A 115 -7.23 -6.67 9.74
C GLY A 115 -8.06 -6.04 8.62
N GLU A 116 -9.27 -6.53 8.38
CA GLU A 116 -10.09 -6.13 7.21
C GLU A 116 -10.54 -4.65 7.23
N GLU A 117 -10.48 -3.97 8.36
CA GLU A 117 -10.83 -2.55 8.50
C GLU A 117 -9.92 -1.58 7.72
N MET A 118 -8.79 -2.06 7.22
CA MET A 118 -7.87 -1.31 6.35
C MET A 118 -8.16 -1.54 4.86
N ILE A 119 -9.12 -2.42 4.53
CA ILE A 119 -9.50 -2.77 3.18
C ILE A 119 -10.68 -1.91 2.77
N ALA A 120 -10.46 -0.97 1.87
CA ALA A 120 -11.50 -0.07 1.37
C ALA A 120 -12.40 -0.76 0.34
N GLY A 121 -13.72 -0.59 0.48
CA GLY A 121 -14.72 -1.08 -0.47
C GLY A 121 -14.96 -0.14 -1.65
N SER A 122 -14.54 1.13 -1.56
CA SER A 122 -14.60 2.14 -2.62
C SER A 122 -13.43 3.12 -2.51
N LEU A 123 -13.27 4.00 -3.51
CA LEU A 123 -12.23 5.04 -3.45
C LEU A 123 -12.53 6.08 -2.36
N GLU A 124 -13.79 6.42 -2.13
CA GLU A 124 -14.22 7.31 -1.05
C GLU A 124 -13.94 6.68 0.33
N ASP A 125 -14.18 5.39 0.46
CA ASP A 125 -13.86 4.64 1.67
C ASP A 125 -12.35 4.59 1.92
N TYR A 126 -11.55 4.45 0.85
CA TYR A 126 -10.11 4.53 0.91
C TYR A 126 -9.62 5.86 1.48
N VAL A 127 -10.15 6.97 0.96
CA VAL A 127 -9.85 8.33 1.47
C VAL A 127 -10.23 8.46 2.93
N ARG A 128 -11.43 8.00 3.31
CA ARG A 128 -11.92 8.03 4.70
C ARG A 128 -10.99 7.27 5.66
N ILE A 129 -10.53 6.07 5.28
CA ILE A 129 -9.62 5.26 6.09
C ILE A 129 -8.26 5.97 6.20
N ALA A 130 -7.72 6.48 5.09
CA ALA A 130 -6.45 7.18 5.07
C ALA A 130 -6.45 8.42 5.96
N LEU A 131 -7.47 9.26 5.85
CA LEU A 131 -7.64 10.45 6.70
C LEU A 131 -7.78 10.09 8.18
N LYS A 132 -8.57 9.06 8.50
CA LYS A 132 -8.73 8.60 9.89
C LYS A 132 -7.41 8.16 10.49
N LEU A 133 -6.56 7.47 9.73
CA LEU A 133 -5.23 7.05 10.17
C LEU A 133 -4.26 8.24 10.27
N GLY A 134 -4.27 9.14 9.29
CA GLY A 134 -3.40 10.31 9.26
C GLY A 134 -3.67 11.26 10.42
N GLN A 135 -4.94 11.59 10.65
CA GLN A 135 -5.37 12.59 11.63
C GLN A 135 -5.50 12.07 13.06
N ASN A 136 -5.54 10.75 13.27
CA ASN A 136 -5.74 10.17 14.60
C ASN A 136 -4.57 9.27 15.00
N GLU A 137 -3.59 9.86 15.69
CA GLU A 137 -2.39 9.17 16.16
C GLU A 137 -2.70 7.97 17.06
N ALA A 138 -3.67 8.09 17.97
CA ALA A 138 -4.05 7.00 18.87
C ALA A 138 -4.64 5.82 18.09
N HIS A 139 -5.50 6.08 17.11
CA HIS A 139 -6.04 5.04 16.24
C HIS A 139 -4.95 4.41 15.38
N ARG A 140 -4.07 5.21 14.79
CA ARG A 140 -2.92 4.74 14.02
C ARG A 140 -2.01 3.84 14.86
N GLY A 141 -1.71 4.24 16.10
CA GLY A 141 -0.92 3.44 17.05
C GLY A 141 -1.56 2.09 17.36
N GLN A 142 -2.87 2.05 17.59
CA GLN A 142 -3.62 0.80 17.81
C GLN A 142 -3.54 -0.13 16.58
N MET A 143 -3.68 0.43 15.39
CA MET A 143 -3.57 -0.39 14.16
C MET A 143 -2.15 -0.92 13.96
N SER A 144 -1.13 -0.10 14.22
CA SER A 144 0.27 -0.52 14.17
C SER A 144 0.57 -1.68 15.13
N GLU A 145 0.03 -1.64 16.35
CA GLU A 145 0.21 -2.72 17.32
C GLU A 145 -0.46 -4.01 16.86
N ARG A 146 -1.72 -3.93 16.44
CA ARG A 146 -2.44 -5.10 15.88
C ARG A 146 -1.71 -5.73 14.71
N ILE A 147 -1.11 -4.93 13.81
CA ILE A 147 -0.29 -5.43 12.71
C ILE A 147 0.93 -6.17 13.25
N ARG A 148 1.66 -5.61 14.23
CA ARG A 148 2.84 -6.27 14.83
C ARG A 148 2.49 -7.60 15.50
N GLU A 149 1.36 -7.68 16.18
CA GLU A 149 0.88 -8.90 16.83
C GLU A 149 0.48 -9.97 15.82
N ALA A 150 -0.09 -9.58 14.67
CA ALA A 150 -0.66 -10.50 13.69
C ALA A 150 0.26 -10.85 12.51
N ASN A 151 1.28 -10.02 12.22
CA ASN A 151 2.06 -10.11 10.98
C ASN A 151 2.87 -11.40 10.81
N SER A 152 3.13 -12.13 11.89
CA SER A 152 3.88 -13.40 11.85
C SER A 152 3.27 -14.44 10.91
N VAL A 153 1.95 -14.38 10.66
CA VAL A 153 1.28 -15.30 9.73
C VAL A 153 1.67 -15.08 8.26
N LEU A 154 2.26 -13.91 7.96
CA LEU A 154 2.71 -13.56 6.62
C LEU A 154 4.11 -14.07 6.29
N PHE A 155 4.87 -14.48 7.30
CA PHE A 155 6.28 -14.79 7.14
C PHE A 155 6.54 -16.26 7.47
N SER A 156 7.43 -16.88 6.66
CA SER A 156 7.91 -18.26 6.90
C SER A 156 6.81 -19.32 6.99
N ASP A 157 5.72 -19.15 6.25
CA ASP A 157 4.64 -20.15 6.21
C ASP A 157 5.09 -21.41 5.45
N THR A 158 5.51 -22.43 6.20
CA THR A 158 5.94 -23.71 5.63
C THR A 158 4.80 -24.53 5.02
N LYS A 159 3.53 -24.24 5.33
CA LYS A 159 2.37 -24.93 4.73
C LYS A 159 2.32 -24.71 3.23
N VAL A 160 2.62 -23.49 2.77
CA VAL A 160 2.66 -23.16 1.35
C VAL A 160 3.66 -24.06 0.61
N VAL A 161 4.83 -24.32 1.21
CA VAL A 161 5.83 -25.21 0.62
C VAL A 161 5.29 -26.64 0.50
N LEU A 162 4.64 -27.15 1.54
CA LEU A 162 4.06 -28.49 1.55
C LEU A 162 2.92 -28.62 0.53
N GLU A 163 2.06 -27.62 0.41
CA GLU A 163 0.98 -27.58 -0.59
C GLU A 163 1.53 -27.58 -2.03
N PHE A 164 2.60 -26.81 -2.31
CA PHE A 164 3.27 -26.85 -3.59
C PHE A 164 3.92 -28.20 -3.87
N GLU A 165 4.60 -28.81 -2.89
CA GLU A 165 5.18 -30.15 -3.04
C GLU A 165 4.11 -31.20 -3.37
N GLU A 166 2.96 -31.15 -2.70
CA GLU A 166 1.84 -32.05 -2.97
C GLU A 166 1.28 -31.84 -4.37
N TYR A 167 1.04 -30.58 -4.76
CA TYR A 167 0.59 -30.25 -6.10
C TYR A 167 1.53 -30.78 -7.18
N PHE A 168 2.83 -30.59 -7.02
CA PHE A 168 3.81 -31.08 -7.99
C PHE A 168 3.85 -32.63 -8.04
N LYS A 169 3.76 -33.30 -6.90
CA LYS A 169 3.68 -34.78 -6.86
C LYS A 169 2.45 -35.31 -7.60
N LEU A 170 1.31 -34.62 -7.50
CA LEU A 170 0.07 -34.98 -8.19
C LEU A 170 0.10 -34.62 -9.69
N SER A 171 0.84 -33.58 -10.07
CA SER A 171 0.89 -33.08 -11.45
C SER A 171 1.91 -33.79 -12.33
N VAL A 172 2.84 -34.56 -11.76
CA VAL A 172 3.81 -35.36 -12.53
C VAL A 172 3.13 -36.66 -12.98
N PRO A 173 3.04 -36.96 -14.28
CA PRO A 173 2.52 -38.25 -14.75
C PRO A 173 3.36 -39.39 -14.15
N LYS A 174 2.70 -40.36 -13.54
CA LYS A 174 3.38 -41.62 -13.17
C LYS A 174 3.73 -42.33 -14.47
N GLY A 175 5.03 -42.33 -14.81
CA GLY A 175 5.57 -43.08 -15.95
C GLY A 175 5.37 -44.59 -15.82
#